data_adab96f7175f27ec61355cbc3d0839e6
#
_entry.id   adab96f7175f27ec61355cbc3d0839e6
#
_cell.length_a   1.000
_cell.length_b   1.000
_cell.length_c   1.000
_cell.angle_alpha   90.00
_cell.angle_beta   90.00
_cell.angle_gamma   90.00
#
_symmetry.space_group_name_H-M   'P 1'
#
loop_
_entity.id
_entity.type
_entity.pdbx_description
1 polymer ?
#
loop_
_entity_poly.entity_id
_entity_poly.type
_entity_poly.pdbx_seq_one_letter_code
_entity_poly.pdbx_strand_id
1 'polypeptide(L)'
;MTRAALMAAVAFLSVACDQDRPAATRVAADSVISPQHVDSVVPREVAIERFRQGTQQVIRFTGGAKSRDALVKAWVNAIERADTAAIRRMLISRAEFAWLYYPTASQGLPPYDLSPSLLWFMTDGQTAKGLRRLLEERAGKPMHYVGYTCDPESAAEGENTVWGPCEIRQLRAPGDTVSERLFGLIVERGGEWKFLSYKGRFD
;
A
#
# COMPACT_ATOMS: atom_id res chain seq x y z
N MET A 1 -0.57 68.12 -26.01
CA MET A 1 0.01 69.23 -25.22
C MET A 1 0.89 68.62 -24.12
N THR A 2 2.19 68.89 -24.30
CA THR A 2 3.28 69.11 -23.32
C THR A 2 3.51 68.09 -22.23
N ARG A 3 4.51 67.18 -22.41
CA ARG A 3 5.95 67.18 -21.99
C ARG A 3 6.16 67.53 -20.51
N ALA A 4 6.77 66.57 -19.77
CA ALA A 4 7.99 66.85 -18.99
C ALA A 4 8.65 65.51 -18.59
N ALA A 5 9.88 65.33 -19.06
CA ALA A 5 10.83 64.32 -18.64
C ALA A 5 11.54 64.81 -17.38
N LEU A 6 11.78 63.93 -16.42
CA LEU A 6 12.69 64.22 -15.32
C LEU A 6 13.72 63.08 -15.22
N MET A 7 14.93 63.36 -15.65
CA MET A 7 16.10 62.54 -15.43
C MET A 7 16.63 62.80 -14.00
N ALA A 8 16.78 61.71 -13.23
CA ALA A 8 17.55 61.74 -11.97
C ALA A 8 18.83 60.90 -12.15
N ALA A 9 19.97 61.62 -12.08
CA ALA A 9 21.29 61.03 -12.08
C ALA A 9 21.58 60.36 -10.73
N VAL A 10 21.97 59.08 -10.75
CA VAL A 10 22.48 58.38 -9.56
C VAL A 10 24.00 58.37 -9.61
N ALA A 11 24.64 59.04 -8.65
CA ALA A 11 26.08 59.08 -8.45
C ALA A 11 26.54 57.74 -7.82
N PHE A 12 27.52 57.08 -8.45
CA PHE A 12 28.25 55.96 -7.88
C PHE A 12 29.25 56.44 -6.86
N LEU A 13 29.07 56.09 -5.59
CA LEU A 13 30.11 56.13 -4.57
C LEU A 13 30.79 54.77 -4.50
N SER A 14 31.98 54.66 -4.99
CA SER A 14 32.89 53.55 -4.80
C SER A 14 33.51 53.62 -3.41
N VAL A 15 33.09 52.75 -2.51
CA VAL A 15 33.76 52.51 -1.21
C VAL A 15 34.76 51.37 -1.42
N ALA A 16 36.03 51.70 -1.40
CA ALA A 16 37.12 50.74 -1.30
C ALA A 16 37.19 50.25 0.15
N CYS A 17 36.86 49.00 0.39
CA CYS A 17 37.18 48.33 1.66
C CYS A 17 38.48 47.58 1.51
N ASP A 18 39.39 48.01 2.34
CA ASP A 18 40.73 47.48 2.55
C ASP A 18 40.67 46.05 3.08
N GLN A 19 41.55 45.21 2.54
CA GLN A 19 41.63 43.80 2.84
C GLN A 19 42.63 43.55 3.96
N ASP A 20 42.16 43.49 5.18
CA ASP A 20 42.86 42.71 6.20
C ASP A 20 42.25 41.32 6.32
N ARG A 21 42.84 40.40 5.59
CA ARG A 21 42.50 39.00 5.60
C ARG A 21 43.37 38.26 6.60
N PRO A 22 42.88 37.88 7.78
CA PRO A 22 43.65 37.00 8.64
C PRO A 22 43.82 35.66 7.94
N ALA A 23 45.03 35.14 7.97
CA ALA A 23 45.40 33.83 7.41
C ALA A 23 44.47 32.76 7.95
N ALA A 24 43.59 32.21 7.09
CA ALA A 24 42.81 31.06 7.40
C ALA A 24 43.73 29.87 7.63
N THR A 25 43.89 29.49 8.89
CA THR A 25 44.43 28.18 9.28
C THR A 25 43.61 27.13 8.56
N ARG A 26 44.21 26.48 7.56
CA ARG A 26 43.66 25.28 6.97
C ARG A 26 43.58 24.21 8.05
N VAL A 27 42.46 24.12 8.72
CA VAL A 27 42.09 22.90 9.42
C VAL A 27 41.85 21.88 8.31
N ALA A 28 42.79 20.98 8.15
CA ALA A 28 42.59 19.80 7.34
C ALA A 28 41.42 19.04 7.96
N ALA A 29 40.24 19.24 7.40
CA ALA A 29 39.10 18.36 7.62
C ALA A 29 39.43 17.06 6.93
N ASP A 30 40.24 16.25 7.60
CA ASP A 30 40.37 14.81 7.32
C ASP A 30 39.07 14.16 7.79
N SER A 31 38.00 14.44 7.05
CA SER A 31 36.77 13.67 7.12
C SER A 31 37.09 12.33 6.51
N VAL A 32 37.72 11.48 7.30
CA VAL A 32 37.71 10.04 7.02
C VAL A 32 36.26 9.63 7.04
N ILE A 33 35.60 9.67 5.85
CA ILE A 33 34.35 8.96 5.61
C ILE A 33 34.75 7.51 5.78
N SER A 34 34.47 7.01 6.99
CA SER A 34 34.67 5.60 7.29
C SER A 34 33.73 4.82 6.34
N PRO A 35 34.24 3.98 5.44
CA PRO A 35 33.40 3.26 4.48
C PRO A 35 32.69 2.05 5.12
N GLN A 36 32.47 2.09 6.42
CA GLN A 36 32.01 0.93 7.20
C GLN A 36 30.55 1.00 7.67
N HIS A 37 29.72 1.87 7.09
CA HIS A 37 28.29 1.72 7.27
C HIS A 37 27.68 1.15 6.00
N VAL A 38 28.09 -0.05 5.64
CA VAL A 38 27.25 -0.90 4.79
C VAL A 38 26.07 -1.29 5.68
N ASP A 39 24.89 -0.77 5.38
CA ASP A 39 23.66 -1.22 6.01
C ASP A 39 23.57 -2.73 5.76
N SER A 40 23.93 -3.50 6.78
CA SER A 40 23.87 -4.96 6.71
C SER A 40 22.41 -5.35 6.46
N VAL A 41 22.15 -6.03 5.37
CA VAL A 41 20.82 -6.56 5.08
C VAL A 41 20.37 -7.38 6.28
N VAL A 42 19.29 -6.97 6.92
CA VAL A 42 18.76 -7.68 8.08
C VAL A 42 18.33 -9.07 7.64
N PRO A 43 18.83 -10.15 8.26
CA PRO A 43 18.41 -11.50 7.93
C PRO A 43 16.88 -11.62 7.98
N ARG A 44 16.31 -12.37 7.04
CA ARG A 44 14.87 -12.52 6.87
C ARG A 44 14.17 -12.94 8.16
N GLU A 45 14.71 -13.88 8.88
CA GLU A 45 14.17 -14.39 10.15
C GLU A 45 14.09 -13.30 11.22
N VAL A 46 15.15 -12.49 11.30
CA VAL A 46 15.18 -11.34 12.22
C VAL A 46 14.16 -10.28 11.82
N ALA A 47 13.98 -10.04 10.52
CA ALA A 47 12.98 -9.10 10.02
C ALA A 47 11.55 -9.59 10.33
N ILE A 48 11.28 -10.88 10.18
CA ILE A 48 10.01 -11.51 10.53
C ILE A 48 9.74 -11.35 12.03
N GLU A 49 10.71 -11.69 12.87
CA GLU A 49 10.55 -11.60 14.33
C GLU A 49 10.28 -10.16 14.78
N ARG A 50 11.04 -9.19 14.26
CA ARG A 50 10.79 -7.76 14.53
C ARG A 50 9.39 -7.32 14.09
N PHE A 51 8.92 -7.80 12.94
CA PHE A 51 7.60 -7.44 12.44
C PHE A 51 6.46 -8.03 13.28
N ARG A 52 6.66 -9.21 13.86
CA ARG A 52 5.73 -9.89 14.78
C ARG A 52 5.60 -9.21 16.13
N GLN A 53 6.60 -8.43 16.54
CA GLN A 53 6.57 -7.71 17.80
C GLN A 53 5.32 -6.80 17.88
N GLY A 54 4.60 -6.90 18.99
CA GLY A 54 3.34 -6.17 19.20
C GLY A 54 2.11 -6.77 18.50
N THR A 55 2.24 -7.94 17.83
CA THR A 55 1.10 -8.71 17.34
C THR A 55 0.89 -9.98 18.17
N GLN A 56 -0.37 -10.39 18.34
CA GLN A 56 -0.66 -11.71 18.91
C GLN A 56 -0.39 -12.79 17.86
N GLN A 57 0.16 -13.92 18.33
CA GLN A 57 0.26 -15.09 17.47
C GLN A 57 -1.12 -15.62 17.13
N VAL A 58 -1.34 -15.86 15.84
CA VAL A 58 -2.57 -16.46 15.33
C VAL A 58 -2.23 -17.73 14.55
N ILE A 59 -3.13 -18.71 14.56
CA ILE A 59 -2.94 -20.02 13.93
C ILE A 59 -3.91 -20.27 12.76
N ARG A 60 -4.87 -19.38 12.55
CA ARG A 60 -5.88 -19.47 11.49
C ARG A 60 -6.40 -18.09 11.13
N PHE A 61 -6.96 -17.95 9.92
CA PHE A 61 -7.72 -16.78 9.55
C PHE A 61 -9.05 -16.73 10.30
N THR A 62 -9.55 -15.52 10.55
CA THR A 62 -10.83 -15.27 11.23
C THR A 62 -11.57 -14.11 10.59
N GLY A 63 -12.91 -14.17 10.59
CA GLY A 63 -13.75 -13.07 10.10
C GLY A 63 -13.85 -12.96 8.57
N GLY A 64 -13.40 -13.98 7.86
CA GLY A 64 -13.59 -14.15 6.44
C GLY A 64 -14.85 -14.96 6.11
N ALA A 65 -14.76 -15.84 5.11
CA ALA A 65 -15.85 -16.69 4.66
C ALA A 65 -15.38 -18.13 4.39
N LYS A 66 -16.32 -19.07 4.24
CA LYS A 66 -16.02 -20.49 4.00
C LYS A 66 -15.87 -20.85 2.53
N SER A 67 -16.08 -19.90 1.64
CA SER A 67 -15.80 -20.04 0.20
C SER A 67 -15.53 -18.67 -0.41
N ARG A 68 -14.90 -18.66 -1.57
CA ARG A 68 -14.66 -17.44 -2.35
C ARG A 68 -15.98 -16.74 -2.72
N ASP A 69 -16.99 -17.51 -3.15
CA ASP A 69 -18.30 -16.96 -3.48
C ASP A 69 -19.00 -16.33 -2.27
N ALA A 70 -18.94 -17.01 -1.12
CA ALA A 70 -19.50 -16.46 0.12
C ALA A 70 -18.77 -15.18 0.55
N LEU A 71 -17.44 -15.12 0.39
CA LEU A 71 -16.65 -13.93 0.69
C LEU A 71 -17.08 -12.73 -0.17
N VAL A 72 -17.15 -12.93 -1.50
CA VAL A 72 -17.50 -11.85 -2.43
C VAL A 72 -18.94 -11.38 -2.21
N LYS A 73 -19.91 -12.31 -2.04
CA LYS A 73 -21.30 -11.96 -1.75
C LYS A 73 -21.45 -11.21 -0.42
N ALA A 74 -20.78 -11.67 0.63
CA ALA A 74 -20.79 -11.00 1.93
C ALA A 74 -20.21 -9.59 1.84
N TRP A 75 -19.15 -9.41 1.05
CA TRP A 75 -18.50 -8.12 0.82
C TRP A 75 -19.42 -7.15 0.05
N VAL A 76 -20.05 -7.59 -1.04
CA VAL A 76 -21.06 -6.80 -1.78
C VAL A 76 -22.17 -6.32 -0.83
N ASN A 77 -22.78 -7.25 -0.08
CA ASN A 77 -23.81 -6.93 0.90
C ASN A 77 -23.34 -5.94 1.97
N ALA A 78 -22.08 -6.05 2.42
CA ALA A 78 -21.51 -5.13 3.41
C ALA A 78 -21.35 -3.72 2.84
N ILE A 79 -20.94 -3.58 1.57
CA ILE A 79 -20.85 -2.28 0.88
C ILE A 79 -22.24 -1.66 0.76
N GLU A 80 -23.23 -2.40 0.27
CA GLU A 80 -24.59 -1.91 0.09
C GLU A 80 -25.25 -1.44 1.39
N ARG A 81 -24.84 -2.03 2.53
CA ARG A 81 -25.29 -1.59 3.87
C ARG A 81 -24.36 -0.59 4.54
N ALA A 82 -23.29 -0.16 3.88
CA ALA A 82 -22.25 0.68 4.47
C ALA A 82 -21.64 0.08 5.76
N ASP A 83 -21.59 -1.26 5.88
CA ASP A 83 -21.04 -1.97 7.04
C ASP A 83 -19.52 -2.02 6.97
N THR A 84 -18.89 -0.91 7.34
CA THR A 84 -17.43 -0.76 7.32
C THR A 84 -16.73 -1.79 8.21
N ALA A 85 -17.35 -2.19 9.31
CA ALA A 85 -16.78 -3.17 10.22
C ALA A 85 -16.70 -4.56 9.58
N ALA A 86 -17.76 -4.99 8.88
CA ALA A 86 -17.77 -6.23 8.12
C ALA A 86 -16.74 -6.20 6.99
N ILE A 87 -16.68 -5.10 6.22
CA ILE A 87 -15.69 -4.93 5.14
C ILE A 87 -14.25 -5.07 5.67
N ARG A 88 -13.94 -4.46 6.81
CA ARG A 88 -12.61 -4.56 7.43
C ARG A 88 -12.30 -5.96 7.97
N ARG A 89 -13.27 -6.68 8.53
CA ARG A 89 -13.06 -8.04 9.05
C ARG A 89 -12.71 -9.04 7.95
N MET A 90 -13.21 -8.83 6.73
CA MET A 90 -12.91 -9.67 5.58
C MET A 90 -11.51 -9.46 4.99
N LEU A 91 -10.78 -8.42 5.43
CA LEU A 91 -9.37 -8.24 5.09
C LEU A 91 -8.46 -9.05 6.01
N ILE A 92 -7.29 -9.43 5.48
CA ILE A 92 -6.21 -9.96 6.32
C ILE A 92 -5.78 -8.92 7.35
N SER A 93 -5.70 -9.30 8.61
CA SER A 93 -5.17 -8.46 9.67
C SER A 93 -3.64 -8.45 9.67
N ARG A 94 -3.01 -7.49 10.35
CA ARG A 94 -1.55 -7.46 10.50
C ARG A 94 -1.01 -8.73 11.17
N ALA A 95 -1.72 -9.27 12.16
CA ALA A 95 -1.33 -10.50 12.82
C ALA A 95 -1.41 -11.70 11.86
N GLU A 96 -2.51 -11.84 11.12
CA GLU A 96 -2.65 -12.90 10.12
C GLU A 96 -1.61 -12.78 9.00
N PHE A 97 -1.31 -11.56 8.56
CA PHE A 97 -0.22 -11.31 7.62
C PHE A 97 1.12 -11.77 8.18
N ALA A 98 1.48 -11.38 9.41
CA ALA A 98 2.78 -11.66 10.03
C ALA A 98 3.00 -13.14 10.33
N TRP A 99 1.95 -13.84 10.74
CA TRP A 99 2.06 -15.22 11.23
C TRP A 99 1.68 -16.28 10.19
N LEU A 100 0.75 -15.96 9.27
CA LEU A 100 0.18 -16.97 8.38
C LEU A 100 0.50 -16.74 6.90
N TYR A 101 0.56 -15.48 6.45
CA TYR A 101 0.74 -15.17 5.04
C TYR A 101 2.21 -14.91 4.67
N TYR A 102 2.85 -13.92 5.29
CA TYR A 102 4.19 -13.47 4.90
C TYR A 102 5.26 -14.58 4.93
N PRO A 103 5.28 -15.53 5.88
CA PRO A 103 6.31 -16.56 5.93
C PRO A 103 6.49 -17.35 4.63
N THR A 104 5.42 -17.48 3.84
CA THR A 104 5.41 -18.23 2.58
C THR A 104 5.07 -17.37 1.35
N ALA A 105 4.83 -16.06 1.55
CA ALA A 105 4.52 -15.15 0.46
C ALA A 105 5.67 -15.07 -0.55
N SER A 106 5.38 -15.28 -1.83
CA SER A 106 6.35 -15.26 -2.92
C SER A 106 7.14 -13.96 -2.99
N GLN A 107 6.52 -12.83 -2.67
CA GLN A 107 7.16 -11.51 -2.66
C GLN A 107 8.19 -11.35 -1.53
N GLY A 108 8.11 -12.15 -0.47
CA GLY A 108 9.10 -12.20 0.61
C GLY A 108 10.21 -13.21 0.38
N LEU A 109 10.26 -13.83 -0.80
CA LEU A 109 11.25 -14.83 -1.23
C LEU A 109 12.02 -14.29 -2.45
N PRO A 110 13.21 -14.85 -2.75
CA PRO A 110 13.93 -14.52 -3.98
C PRO A 110 13.06 -14.72 -5.23
N PRO A 111 13.18 -13.86 -6.23
CA PRO A 111 14.15 -12.76 -6.36
C PRO A 111 13.71 -11.44 -5.75
N TYR A 112 12.52 -11.32 -5.16
CA TYR A 112 11.97 -10.06 -4.68
C TYR A 112 12.48 -9.65 -3.30
N ASP A 113 12.62 -10.59 -2.37
CA ASP A 113 13.15 -10.41 -1.02
C ASP A 113 12.60 -9.20 -0.25
N LEU A 114 11.31 -8.87 -0.49
CA LEU A 114 10.68 -7.75 0.20
C LEU A 114 10.56 -8.06 1.69
N SER A 115 11.05 -7.15 2.53
CA SER A 115 10.90 -7.30 3.98
C SER A 115 9.42 -7.30 4.40
N PRO A 116 9.05 -7.94 5.53
CA PRO A 116 7.66 -7.99 5.98
C PRO A 116 7.09 -6.60 6.25
N SER A 117 7.90 -5.70 6.76
CA SER A 117 7.48 -4.31 7.01
C SER A 117 7.18 -3.55 5.72
N LEU A 118 8.00 -3.72 4.68
CA LEU A 118 7.80 -3.06 3.39
C LEU A 118 6.58 -3.63 2.69
N LEU A 119 6.45 -4.96 2.62
CA LEU A 119 5.31 -5.60 1.96
C LEU A 119 4.00 -5.25 2.66
N TRP A 120 3.99 -5.24 4.00
CA TRP A 120 2.82 -4.79 4.77
C TRP A 120 2.50 -3.33 4.51
N PHE A 121 3.49 -2.44 4.55
CA PHE A 121 3.29 -1.01 4.28
C PHE A 121 2.66 -0.76 2.91
N MET A 122 3.13 -1.45 1.88
CA MET A 122 2.56 -1.35 0.53
C MET A 122 1.13 -1.87 0.48
N THR A 123 0.87 -3.03 1.08
CA THR A 123 -0.45 -3.68 1.11
C THR A 123 -1.46 -2.86 1.91
N ASP A 124 -1.10 -2.42 3.11
CA ASP A 124 -1.95 -1.62 3.99
C ASP A 124 -2.23 -0.24 3.40
N GLY A 125 -1.22 0.42 2.84
CA GLY A 125 -1.37 1.71 2.18
C GLY A 125 -2.30 1.67 0.96
N GLN A 126 -2.20 0.63 0.13
CA GLN A 126 -3.14 0.43 -0.98
C GLN A 126 -4.54 0.13 -0.47
N THR A 127 -4.66 -0.73 0.54
CA THR A 127 -5.94 -1.08 1.17
C THR A 127 -6.63 0.13 1.77
N ALA A 128 -5.90 0.99 2.49
CA ALA A 128 -6.46 2.20 3.09
C ALA A 128 -7.03 3.16 2.02
N LYS A 129 -6.30 3.35 0.91
CA LYS A 129 -6.76 4.16 -0.23
C LYS A 129 -7.98 3.52 -0.91
N GLY A 130 -7.91 2.22 -1.18
CA GLY A 130 -8.99 1.48 -1.82
C GLY A 130 -10.27 1.45 -0.99
N LEU A 131 -10.14 1.20 0.30
CA LEU A 131 -11.27 1.19 1.21
C LEU A 131 -11.94 2.57 1.32
N ARG A 132 -11.14 3.64 1.45
CA ARG A 132 -11.69 4.99 1.48
C ARG A 132 -12.50 5.28 0.22
N ARG A 133 -11.91 5.04 -0.96
CA ARG A 133 -12.57 5.27 -2.24
C ARG A 133 -13.84 4.42 -2.40
N LEU A 134 -13.76 3.15 -2.05
CA LEU A 134 -14.90 2.24 -2.08
C LEU A 134 -16.07 2.75 -1.24
N LEU A 135 -15.79 3.23 -0.04
CA LEU A 135 -16.80 3.78 0.86
C LEU A 135 -17.39 5.11 0.34
N GLU A 136 -16.55 6.00 -0.17
CA GLU A 136 -16.99 7.29 -0.74
C GLU A 136 -17.88 7.10 -1.98
N GLU A 137 -17.52 6.17 -2.86
CA GLU A 137 -18.20 6.00 -4.15
C GLU A 137 -19.38 5.03 -4.10
N ARG A 138 -19.33 3.99 -3.26
CA ARG A 138 -20.21 2.83 -3.34
C ARG A 138 -21.00 2.53 -2.05
N ALA A 139 -20.56 2.97 -0.87
CA ALA A 139 -21.23 2.59 0.37
C ALA A 139 -22.69 3.10 0.41
N GLY A 140 -23.59 2.21 0.83
CA GLY A 140 -25.02 2.50 0.94
C GLY A 140 -25.75 2.57 -0.40
N LYS A 141 -25.11 2.20 -1.52
CA LYS A 141 -25.71 2.22 -2.86
C LYS A 141 -25.82 0.78 -3.39
N PRO A 142 -26.88 0.46 -4.15
CA PRO A 142 -26.99 -0.81 -4.84
C PRO A 142 -25.82 -1.02 -5.80
N MET A 143 -25.14 -2.15 -5.70
CA MET A 143 -24.04 -2.51 -6.60
C MET A 143 -24.51 -3.17 -7.88
N HIS A 144 -25.77 -3.56 -7.96
CA HIS A 144 -26.32 -4.31 -9.10
C HIS A 144 -25.42 -5.49 -9.50
N TYR A 145 -24.94 -6.21 -8.48
CA TYR A 145 -24.00 -7.30 -8.62
C TYR A 145 -24.59 -8.45 -9.45
N VAL A 146 -23.89 -8.85 -10.50
CA VAL A 146 -24.25 -9.97 -11.38
C VAL A 146 -23.36 -11.20 -11.08
N GLY A 147 -22.11 -10.98 -10.76
CA GLY A 147 -21.13 -12.02 -10.52
C GLY A 147 -19.72 -11.46 -10.45
N TYR A 148 -18.75 -12.36 -10.40
CA TYR A 148 -17.33 -12.00 -10.48
C TYR A 148 -16.58 -13.05 -11.28
N THR A 149 -15.41 -12.69 -11.76
CA THR A 149 -14.44 -13.59 -12.39
C THR A 149 -13.08 -13.34 -11.77
N CYS A 150 -12.29 -14.40 -11.60
CA CYS A 150 -10.89 -14.31 -11.23
C CYS A 150 -10.07 -15.03 -12.30
N ASP A 151 -8.79 -14.73 -12.36
CA ASP A 151 -7.87 -15.54 -13.14
C ASP A 151 -8.04 -17.01 -12.75
N PRO A 152 -8.04 -17.94 -13.72
CA PRO A 152 -8.28 -19.35 -13.47
C PRO A 152 -7.15 -19.99 -12.66
N GLU A 153 -5.94 -19.44 -12.77
CA GLU A 153 -4.76 -19.94 -12.08
C GLU A 153 -4.69 -19.37 -10.66
N SER A 154 -4.44 -20.24 -9.70
CA SER A 154 -4.11 -19.88 -8.33
C SER A 154 -2.63 -20.12 -8.06
N ALA A 155 -2.04 -19.34 -7.18
CA ALA A 155 -0.69 -19.55 -6.70
C ALA A 155 -0.71 -20.22 -5.32
N ALA A 156 0.02 -21.33 -5.19
CA ALA A 156 0.25 -21.96 -3.90
C ALA A 156 1.43 -21.28 -3.20
N GLU A 157 1.22 -20.75 -2.02
CA GLU A 157 2.22 -20.11 -1.17
C GLU A 157 2.24 -20.78 0.22
N GLY A 158 2.88 -21.94 0.30
CA GLY A 158 2.87 -22.79 1.49
C GLY A 158 1.47 -23.37 1.74
N GLU A 159 0.90 -23.11 2.92
CA GLU A 159 -0.47 -23.51 3.26
C GLU A 159 -1.53 -22.51 2.76
N ASN A 160 -1.10 -21.43 2.09
CA ASN A 160 -1.99 -20.46 1.51
C ASN A 160 -2.22 -20.76 0.02
N THR A 161 -3.44 -20.53 -0.45
CA THR A 161 -3.73 -20.46 -1.88
C THR A 161 -4.18 -19.06 -2.21
N VAL A 162 -3.51 -18.42 -3.18
CA VAL A 162 -3.77 -17.02 -3.58
C VAL A 162 -4.45 -17.01 -4.94
N TRP A 163 -5.51 -16.20 -5.05
CA TRP A 163 -6.35 -16.08 -6.24
C TRP A 163 -6.42 -14.63 -6.72
N GLY A 164 -6.44 -14.45 -8.02
CA GLY A 164 -6.64 -13.16 -8.66
C GLY A 164 -5.55 -12.80 -9.66
N PRO A 165 -5.72 -11.68 -10.36
CA PRO A 165 -6.72 -10.64 -10.10
C PRO A 165 -8.16 -11.11 -10.33
N CYS A 166 -9.11 -10.43 -9.64
CA CYS A 166 -10.53 -10.69 -9.79
C CYS A 166 -11.28 -9.40 -10.16
N GLU A 167 -12.36 -9.55 -10.92
CA GLU A 167 -13.23 -8.46 -11.36
C GLU A 167 -14.66 -8.71 -10.92
N ILE A 168 -15.31 -7.69 -10.39
CA ILE A 168 -16.74 -7.68 -10.09
C ILE A 168 -17.50 -7.28 -11.35
N ARG A 169 -18.55 -8.05 -11.69
CA ARG A 169 -19.46 -7.72 -12.78
C ARG A 169 -20.72 -7.09 -12.22
N GLN A 170 -21.09 -5.95 -12.75
CA GLN A 170 -22.23 -5.14 -12.32
C GLN A 170 -23.08 -4.79 -13.53
N LEU A 171 -24.41 -4.79 -13.34
CA LEU A 171 -25.34 -4.31 -14.35
C LEU A 171 -25.40 -2.78 -14.28
N ARG A 172 -25.05 -2.11 -15.36
CA ARG A 172 -25.15 -0.64 -15.49
C ARG A 172 -26.51 -0.21 -16.04
N ALA A 173 -27.01 -0.94 -17.04
CA ALA A 173 -28.32 -0.77 -17.64
C ALA A 173 -28.84 -2.14 -18.13
N PRO A 174 -30.11 -2.31 -18.48
CA PRO A 174 -30.61 -3.55 -19.05
C PRO A 174 -29.76 -4.00 -20.25
N GLY A 175 -29.09 -5.14 -20.12
CA GLY A 175 -28.18 -5.71 -21.13
C GLY A 175 -26.75 -5.13 -21.15
N ASP A 176 -26.43 -4.12 -20.34
CA ASP A 176 -25.09 -3.53 -20.22
C ASP A 176 -24.42 -3.92 -18.89
N THR A 177 -23.42 -4.78 -18.97
CA THR A 177 -22.64 -5.25 -17.83
C THR A 177 -21.22 -4.71 -17.89
N VAL A 178 -20.75 -4.15 -16.80
CA VAL A 178 -19.36 -3.66 -16.65
C VAL A 178 -18.60 -4.52 -15.66
N SER A 179 -17.30 -4.67 -15.90
CA SER A 179 -16.37 -5.34 -15.00
C SER A 179 -15.43 -4.31 -14.37
N GLU A 180 -15.22 -4.42 -13.07
CA GLU A 180 -14.34 -3.52 -12.31
C GLU A 180 -13.51 -4.30 -11.28
N ARG A 181 -12.25 -3.90 -11.10
CA ARG A 181 -11.37 -4.41 -10.06
C ARG A 181 -11.51 -3.58 -8.80
N LEU A 182 -12.34 -4.02 -7.88
CA LEU A 182 -12.62 -3.31 -6.62
C LEU A 182 -11.76 -3.79 -5.45
N PHE A 183 -11.21 -5.00 -5.55
CA PHE A 183 -10.28 -5.58 -4.58
C PHE A 183 -9.06 -6.19 -5.28
N GLY A 184 -8.02 -6.47 -4.50
CA GLY A 184 -6.80 -7.13 -4.98
C GLY A 184 -6.95 -8.64 -5.00
N LEU A 185 -5.98 -9.32 -4.37
CA LEU A 185 -5.97 -10.77 -4.31
C LEU A 185 -6.88 -11.29 -3.19
N ILE A 186 -7.33 -12.52 -3.36
CA ILE A 186 -8.02 -13.31 -2.35
C ILE A 186 -7.06 -14.40 -1.88
N VAL A 187 -7.03 -14.66 -0.59
CA VAL A 187 -6.24 -15.73 0.02
C VAL A 187 -7.14 -16.72 0.74
N GLU A 188 -6.84 -18.00 0.57
CA GLU A 188 -7.45 -19.11 1.30
C GLU A 188 -6.41 -19.79 2.17
N ARG A 189 -6.78 -20.15 3.38
CA ARG A 189 -6.03 -21.00 4.28
C ARG A 189 -6.96 -21.78 5.20
N GLY A 190 -6.84 -23.10 5.19
CA GLY A 190 -7.61 -23.99 6.07
C GLY A 190 -9.14 -23.84 5.92
N GLY A 191 -9.63 -23.59 4.71
CA GLY A 191 -11.04 -23.39 4.42
C GLY A 191 -11.61 -22.04 4.82
N GLU A 192 -10.75 -21.06 5.17
CA GLU A 192 -11.17 -19.69 5.44
C GLU A 192 -10.62 -18.76 4.35
N TRP A 193 -11.49 -17.92 3.79
CA TRP A 193 -11.21 -17.05 2.65
C TRP A 193 -11.23 -15.59 3.08
N LYS A 194 -10.21 -14.81 2.70
CA LYS A 194 -10.08 -13.39 3.01
C LYS A 194 -9.53 -12.59 1.84
N PHE A 195 -9.76 -11.29 1.84
CA PHE A 195 -9.07 -10.39 0.91
C PHE A 195 -7.68 -10.03 1.44
N LEU A 196 -6.69 -10.02 0.56
CA LEU A 196 -5.35 -9.50 0.88
C LEU A 196 -5.33 -7.97 0.89
N SER A 197 -6.04 -7.35 -0.05
CA SER A 197 -6.07 -5.89 -0.17
C SER A 197 -7.29 -5.41 -0.94
N TYR A 198 -7.61 -4.13 -0.79
CA TYR A 198 -8.53 -3.42 -1.68
C TYR A 198 -7.76 -2.59 -2.69
N LYS A 199 -8.31 -2.43 -3.89
CA LYS A 199 -7.68 -1.67 -4.96
C LYS A 199 -7.77 -0.17 -4.70
N GLY A 200 -6.65 0.51 -4.82
CA GLY A 200 -6.61 1.98 -4.69
C GLY A 200 -7.12 2.73 -5.92
N ARG A 201 -7.18 2.05 -7.08
CA ARG A 201 -7.83 2.51 -8.31
C ARG A 201 -8.78 1.42 -8.80
N PHE A 202 -9.91 1.83 -9.32
CA PHE A 202 -10.87 0.96 -10.00
C PHE A 202 -10.61 1.11 -11.49
N ASP A 203 -10.14 0.07 -12.12
CA ASP A 203 -9.78 -0.06 -13.54
C ASP A 203 -10.36 -1.36 -14.12
#